data_91afb56339b83803b5ab0ad7b8cc68cb
#
_entry.id   91afb56339b83803b5ab0ad7b8cc68cb
#
_cell.length_a   1.000
_cell.length_b   1.000
_cell.length_c   1.000
_cell.angle_alpha   90.00
_cell.angle_beta   90.00
_cell.angle_gamma   90.00
#
_symmetry.space_group_name_H-M   'P 1'
#
loop_
_entity.id
_entity.type
_entity.pdbx_description
1 polymer ?
#
loop_
_entity_poly.entity_id
_entity_poly.type
_entity_poly.pdbx_seq_one_letter_code
_entity_poly.pdbx_strand_id
1 'polypeptide(L)'
;MKPKIRTPYFEIGVKNYVYGDDVLKMALHADACAEKYNVDVAMIVPYTELRRVCEQTKHLYVFAPYMDTLRPGRGMADVLPEEIKATGAIGVVINHCEKPMTLPMDTSEPTNAPARMGSRLCISTSS
;
A
#
# COMPACT_ATOMS: atom_id res chain seq x y z
N MET A 1 7.93 -12.61 5.99
CA MET A 1 7.30 -12.16 4.72
C MET A 1 5.87 -12.69 4.65
N LYS A 2 4.91 -11.82 4.37
CA LYS A 2 3.52 -12.28 4.22
C LYS A 2 3.37 -13.13 2.96
N PRO A 3 2.52 -14.16 3.00
CA PRO A 3 2.22 -14.93 1.80
C PRO A 3 1.53 -14.06 0.75
N LYS A 4 1.46 -14.58 -0.46
CA LYS A 4 0.75 -13.91 -1.55
C LYS A 4 -0.74 -13.80 -1.21
N ILE A 5 -1.35 -12.64 -1.52
CA ILE A 5 -2.79 -12.44 -1.37
C ILE A 5 -3.56 -13.52 -2.14
N ARG A 6 -4.49 -14.14 -1.47
CA ARG A 6 -5.43 -15.11 -2.07
C ARG A 6 -6.61 -14.38 -2.68
N THR A 7 -7.16 -14.92 -3.73
CA THR A 7 -8.40 -14.44 -4.34
C THR A 7 -9.54 -15.38 -3.98
N PRO A 8 -10.76 -14.87 -3.72
CA PRO A 8 -11.10 -13.44 -3.64
C PRO A 8 -10.57 -12.77 -2.38
N TYR A 9 -10.37 -11.46 -2.43
CA TYR A 9 -9.96 -10.65 -1.28
C TYR A 9 -10.81 -9.37 -1.20
N PHE A 10 -10.85 -8.76 -0.01
CA PHE A 10 -11.49 -7.48 0.18
C PHE A 10 -10.46 -6.35 0.08
N GLU A 11 -10.87 -5.24 -0.51
CA GLU A 11 -10.06 -4.03 -0.57
C GLU A 11 -10.75 -2.91 0.18
N ILE A 12 -10.01 -2.27 1.07
CA ILE A 12 -10.48 -1.12 1.86
C ILE A 12 -9.60 0.08 1.53
N GLY A 13 -10.19 1.09 0.90
CA GLY A 13 -9.54 2.37 0.65
C GLY A 13 -10.20 3.48 1.47
N VAL A 14 -9.50 4.00 2.45
CA VAL A 14 -10.06 5.04 3.34
C VAL A 14 -10.06 6.42 2.70
N LYS A 15 -9.28 6.61 1.64
CA LYS A 15 -9.08 7.92 0.99
C LYS A 15 -8.69 9.00 2.01
N ASN A 16 -9.06 10.25 1.76
CA ASN A 16 -8.79 11.35 2.67
C ASN A 16 -9.93 11.61 3.68
N TYR A 17 -10.90 10.71 3.74
CA TYR A 17 -12.01 10.85 4.69
C TYR A 17 -11.62 10.51 6.12
N VAL A 18 -10.64 9.62 6.28
CA VAL A 18 -10.24 9.10 7.59
C VAL A 18 -8.74 9.28 7.77
N TYR A 19 -8.32 9.71 8.93
CA TYR A 19 -6.91 9.92 9.30
C TYR A 19 -6.69 9.67 10.80
N GLY A 20 -5.43 9.61 11.21
CA GLY A 20 -5.06 9.48 12.61
C GLY A 20 -5.54 8.19 13.26
N ASP A 21 -5.97 8.29 14.51
CA ASP A 21 -6.36 7.12 15.30
C ASP A 21 -7.54 6.35 14.72
N ASP A 22 -8.40 7.01 13.97
CA ASP A 22 -9.55 6.35 13.35
C ASP A 22 -9.11 5.37 12.25
N VAL A 23 -8.04 5.68 11.53
CA VAL A 23 -7.43 4.73 10.57
C VAL A 23 -6.93 3.49 11.31
N LEU A 24 -6.25 3.68 12.43
CA LEU A 24 -5.75 2.55 13.22
C LEU A 24 -6.89 1.69 13.77
N LYS A 25 -7.94 2.30 14.28
CA LYS A 25 -9.13 1.56 14.75
C LYS A 25 -9.74 0.72 13.65
N MET A 26 -9.91 1.30 12.47
CA MET A 26 -10.41 0.57 11.29
C MET A 26 -9.48 -0.58 10.91
N ALA A 27 -8.18 -0.33 10.90
CA ALA A 27 -7.19 -1.35 10.56
C ALA A 27 -7.21 -2.51 11.55
N LEU A 28 -7.25 -2.24 12.84
CA LEU A 28 -7.32 -3.28 13.88
C LEU A 28 -8.61 -4.11 13.75
N HIS A 29 -9.72 -3.46 13.45
CA HIS A 29 -10.98 -4.16 13.22
C HIS A 29 -10.91 -5.05 11.97
N ALA A 30 -10.41 -4.51 10.87
CA ALA A 30 -10.24 -5.25 9.63
C ALA A 30 -9.27 -6.43 9.80
N ASP A 31 -8.19 -6.24 10.56
CA ASP A 31 -7.22 -7.29 10.88
C ASP A 31 -7.88 -8.45 11.64
N ALA A 32 -8.68 -8.11 12.66
CA ALA A 32 -9.43 -9.10 13.42
C ALA A 32 -10.45 -9.85 12.56
N CYS A 33 -11.12 -9.15 11.65
CA CYS A 33 -12.05 -9.79 10.71
C CYS A 33 -11.34 -10.70 9.72
N ALA A 34 -10.18 -10.28 9.22
CA ALA A 34 -9.37 -11.10 8.31
C ALA A 34 -8.99 -12.43 8.95
N GLU A 35 -8.57 -12.38 10.22
CA GLU A 35 -8.26 -13.58 11.00
C GLU A 35 -9.50 -14.44 11.24
N LYS A 36 -10.55 -13.82 11.78
CA LYS A 36 -11.78 -14.53 12.19
C LYS A 36 -12.45 -15.28 11.04
N TYR A 37 -12.52 -14.65 9.87
CA TYR A 37 -13.20 -15.20 8.71
C TYR A 37 -12.26 -15.86 7.69
N ASN A 38 -10.97 -15.89 7.99
CA ASN A 38 -9.94 -16.45 7.11
C ASN A 38 -10.03 -15.91 5.68
N VAL A 39 -10.16 -14.59 5.56
CA VAL A 39 -10.18 -13.87 4.30
C VAL A 39 -9.01 -12.91 4.23
N ASP A 40 -8.50 -12.70 3.04
CA ASP A 40 -7.44 -11.73 2.84
C ASP A 40 -8.05 -10.34 2.65
N VAL A 41 -7.48 -9.35 3.33
CA VAL A 41 -7.92 -7.96 3.26
C VAL A 41 -6.74 -7.08 2.90
N ALA A 42 -6.86 -6.38 1.79
CA ALA A 42 -5.93 -5.34 1.37
C ALA A 42 -6.45 -3.99 1.90
N MET A 43 -5.62 -3.26 2.62
CA MET A 43 -6.00 -1.94 3.13
C MET A 43 -5.05 -0.89 2.62
N ILE A 44 -5.60 0.13 1.97
CA ILE A 44 -4.87 1.29 1.46
C ILE A 44 -4.91 2.35 2.55
N VAL A 45 -3.72 2.68 3.07
CA VAL A 45 -3.57 3.47 4.29
C VAL A 45 -2.85 4.79 3.97
N PRO A 46 -3.31 5.93 4.54
CA PRO A 46 -2.59 7.19 4.41
C PRO A 46 -1.14 7.09 4.90
N TYR A 47 -0.25 7.82 4.26
CA TYR A 47 1.20 7.76 4.57
C TYR A 47 1.51 7.97 6.05
N THR A 48 0.81 8.91 6.68
CA THR A 48 1.04 9.27 8.09
C THR A 48 0.78 8.13 9.07
N GLU A 49 -0.05 7.16 8.67
CA GLU A 49 -0.43 6.03 9.51
C GLU A 49 0.18 4.70 9.03
N LEU A 50 0.88 4.73 7.90
CA LEU A 50 1.31 3.52 7.21
C LEU A 50 2.20 2.63 8.08
N ARG A 51 3.26 3.18 8.68
CA ARG A 51 4.13 2.42 9.59
C ARG A 51 3.37 1.88 10.79
N ARG A 52 2.57 2.74 11.42
CA ARG A 52 1.81 2.39 12.62
C ARG A 52 0.85 1.23 12.37
N VAL A 53 0.15 1.26 11.26
CA VAL A 53 -0.76 0.18 10.87
C VAL A 53 0.04 -1.11 10.57
N CYS A 54 1.15 -1.01 9.85
CA CYS A 54 1.99 -2.16 9.56
C CYS A 54 2.51 -2.83 10.84
N GLU A 55 2.90 -2.04 11.83
CA GLU A 55 3.45 -2.56 13.10
C GLU A 55 2.39 -3.20 13.99
N GLN A 56 1.14 -2.74 13.93
CA GLN A 56 0.08 -3.15 14.83
C GLN A 56 -0.90 -4.16 14.24
N THR A 57 -0.76 -4.51 12.96
CA THR A 57 -1.61 -5.51 12.30
C THR A 57 -0.78 -6.71 11.86
N LYS A 58 -1.39 -7.88 11.80
CA LYS A 58 -0.72 -9.15 11.45
C LYS A 58 -1.27 -9.77 10.17
N HIS A 59 -2.55 -9.63 9.93
CA HIS A 59 -3.26 -10.32 8.85
C HIS A 59 -3.55 -9.42 7.66
N LEU A 60 -3.52 -8.09 7.85
CA LEU A 60 -3.76 -7.15 6.78
C LEU A 60 -2.60 -7.10 5.78
N TYR A 61 -2.96 -6.95 4.52
CA TYR A 61 -2.05 -6.57 3.44
C TYR A 61 -2.12 -5.05 3.28
N VAL A 62 -1.10 -4.36 3.77
CA VAL A 62 -1.09 -2.90 3.85
C VAL A 62 -0.43 -2.30 2.62
N PHE A 63 -1.11 -1.36 1.98
CA PHE A 63 -0.68 -0.67 0.77
C PHE A 63 -0.62 0.83 0.98
N ALA A 64 0.37 1.46 0.36
CA ALA A 64 0.42 2.92 0.25
C ALA A 64 -0.51 3.41 -0.88
N PRO A 65 -1.05 4.62 -0.77
CA PRO A 65 -2.00 5.13 -1.77
C PRO A 65 -1.35 5.59 -3.08
N TYR A 66 -0.05 5.90 -3.07
CA TYR A 66 0.69 6.41 -4.22
C TYR A 66 2.18 6.38 -3.92
N MET A 67 3.00 6.47 -4.95
CA MET A 67 4.44 6.70 -4.83
C MET A 67 4.92 7.61 -5.96
N ASP A 68 6.00 8.32 -5.72
CA ASP A 68 6.75 9.02 -6.75
C ASP A 68 7.85 8.11 -7.32
N THR A 69 8.42 8.49 -8.43
CA THR A 69 9.46 7.72 -9.12
C THR A 69 10.88 8.22 -8.83
N LEU A 70 10.99 9.19 -7.95
CA LEU A 70 12.27 9.79 -7.58
C LEU A 70 13.10 8.81 -6.75
N ARG A 71 14.40 8.85 -6.96
CA ARG A 71 15.35 8.10 -6.13
C ARG A 71 15.73 8.89 -4.87
N PRO A 72 16.20 8.22 -3.82
CA PRO A 72 16.74 8.92 -2.65
C PRO A 72 17.80 9.95 -3.04
N GLY A 73 17.71 11.14 -2.46
CA GLY A 73 18.62 12.24 -2.78
C GLY A 73 18.08 13.59 -2.35
N ARG A 74 18.25 14.59 -3.20
CA ARG A 74 17.93 16.00 -2.88
C ARG A 74 16.44 16.35 -2.85
N GLY A 75 15.57 15.48 -3.29
CA GLY A 75 14.13 15.72 -3.26
C GLY A 75 13.60 15.98 -1.85
N MET A 76 12.47 16.65 -1.77
CA MET A 76 11.76 16.91 -0.53
C MET A 76 10.25 16.76 -0.79
N ALA A 77 9.55 16.14 0.14
CA ALA A 77 8.12 15.87 0.04
C ALA A 77 7.70 14.81 -1.01
N ASP A 78 8.63 14.28 -1.77
CA ASP A 78 8.36 13.15 -2.65
C ASP A 78 8.19 11.89 -1.83
N VAL A 79 7.31 11.01 -2.29
CA VAL A 79 7.06 9.72 -1.63
C VAL A 79 7.88 8.64 -2.33
N LEU A 80 8.96 8.24 -1.70
CA LEU A 80 9.89 7.28 -2.29
C LEU A 80 9.40 5.83 -2.10
N PRO A 81 9.58 4.95 -3.09
CA PRO A 81 9.32 3.53 -2.94
C PRO A 81 10.04 2.90 -1.74
N GLU A 82 11.28 3.33 -1.51
CA GLU A 82 12.09 2.87 -0.38
C GLU A 82 11.51 3.27 0.96
N GLU A 83 10.94 4.49 1.06
CA GLU A 83 10.25 4.95 2.26
C GLU A 83 9.01 4.09 2.56
N ILE A 84 8.21 3.83 1.53
CA ILE A 84 7.04 2.97 1.65
C ILE A 84 7.46 1.57 2.14
N LYS A 85 8.45 0.99 1.50
CA LYS A 85 8.97 -0.33 1.90
C LYS A 85 9.47 -0.34 3.34
N ALA A 86 10.14 0.73 3.77
CA ALA A 86 10.64 0.86 5.14
C ALA A 86 9.53 0.91 6.20
N THR A 87 8.31 1.27 5.84
CA THR A 87 7.17 1.24 6.76
C THR A 87 6.66 -0.17 7.04
N GLY A 88 6.96 -1.14 6.20
CA GLY A 88 6.43 -2.49 6.24
C GLY A 88 5.26 -2.72 5.27
N ALA A 89 4.84 -1.70 4.53
CA ALA A 89 3.83 -1.86 3.49
C ALA A 89 4.33 -2.81 2.40
N ILE A 90 3.43 -3.60 1.84
CA ILE A 90 3.79 -4.63 0.86
C ILE A 90 3.63 -4.17 -0.58
N GLY A 91 3.04 -3.00 -0.80
CA GLY A 91 2.81 -2.48 -2.13
C GLY A 91 2.23 -1.08 -2.12
N VAL A 92 1.85 -0.65 -3.30
CA VAL A 92 1.32 0.67 -3.57
C VAL A 92 0.22 0.58 -4.62
N VAL A 93 -0.74 1.48 -4.54
CA VAL A 93 -1.76 1.62 -5.58
C VAL A 93 -1.19 2.48 -6.70
N ILE A 94 -1.17 1.94 -7.89
CA ILE A 94 -0.68 2.67 -9.07
C ILE A 94 -1.83 3.02 -9.97
N ASN A 95 -1.75 4.25 -10.46
CA ASN A 95 -2.65 4.83 -11.45
C ASN A 95 -4.11 4.90 -10.97
N HIS A 96 -4.29 5.23 -9.71
CA HIS A 96 -5.62 5.52 -9.17
C HIS A 96 -6.17 6.79 -9.82
N CYS A 97 -7.48 6.83 -10.05
CA CYS A 97 -8.13 7.99 -10.67
C CYS A 97 -7.95 9.31 -9.89
N GLU A 98 -7.75 9.22 -8.57
CA GLU A 98 -7.49 10.38 -7.71
C GLU A 98 -6.04 10.91 -7.84
N LYS A 99 -5.13 10.08 -8.34
CA LYS A 99 -3.72 10.42 -8.53
C LYS A 99 -3.16 9.68 -9.75
N PRO A 100 -3.52 10.11 -10.97
CA PRO A 100 -3.07 9.44 -12.19
C PRO A 100 -1.59 9.64 -12.45
N MET A 101 -0.96 8.65 -13.03
CA MET A 101 0.42 8.69 -13.51
C MET A 101 0.43 8.52 -15.04
N THR A 102 1.43 9.09 -15.69
CA THR A 102 1.67 8.82 -17.10
C THR A 102 2.29 7.44 -17.28
N LEU A 103 2.05 6.81 -18.41
CA LEU A 103 2.59 5.48 -18.70
C LEU A 103 4.12 5.37 -18.57
N PRO A 104 4.92 6.37 -19.01
CA PRO A 104 6.37 6.35 -18.78
C PRO A 104 6.77 6.33 -17.30
N MET A 105 5.98 6.97 -16.43
CA MET A 105 6.23 6.94 -14.99
C MET A 105 5.82 5.59 -14.39
N ASP A 106 4.75 5.03 -14.89
CA ASP A 106 4.22 3.72 -14.46
C ASP A 106 5.17 2.58 -14.86
N THR A 107 5.95 2.77 -15.91
CA THR A 107 6.94 1.80 -16.41
C THR A 107 8.37 2.16 -16.08
N SER A 108 8.62 3.32 -15.48
CA SER A 108 9.97 3.75 -15.18
C SER A 108 10.64 2.83 -14.18
N GLU A 109 11.75 2.36 -14.64
CA GLU A 109 12.72 1.55 -13.97
C GLU A 109 12.73 1.65 -12.48
N PRO A 110 12.93 0.66 -12.05
CA PRO A 110 13.02 -0.53 -11.93
C PRO A 110 13.04 -1.28 -10.98
N THR A 111 13.81 -1.65 -10.92
CA THR A 111 14.24 -2.60 -9.98
C THR A 111 13.21 -2.83 -8.92
N ASN A 112 12.28 -3.65 -9.16
CA ASN A 112 11.19 -4.01 -8.29
C ASN A 112 9.91 -3.17 -8.44
N ALA A 113 9.75 -2.53 -9.57
CA ALA A 113 8.44 -2.02 -9.91
C ALA A 113 7.49 -3.20 -10.10
N PRO A 114 6.33 -3.13 -9.50
CA PRO A 114 5.36 -4.18 -9.65
C PRO A 114 4.89 -4.26 -11.08
N ALA A 115 4.67 -5.46 -11.52
CA ALA A 115 4.18 -5.74 -12.84
C ALA A 115 2.87 -5.00 -13.10
N ARG A 116 2.78 -4.45 -14.28
CA ARG A 116 1.63 -3.78 -14.84
C ARG A 116 0.32 -4.40 -14.47
N MET A 117 -0.52 -3.63 -13.85
CA MET A 117 -1.96 -3.90 -13.92
C MET A 117 -2.71 -2.58 -13.84
N GLY A 118 -3.48 -2.24 -14.85
CA GLY A 118 -4.26 -1.01 -14.90
C GLY A 118 -5.07 -0.78 -13.62
N SER A 119 -5.13 0.44 -13.16
CA SER A 119 -5.82 0.93 -11.96
C SER A 119 -5.83 -0.06 -10.81
N ARG A 120 -4.63 -0.47 -10.28
CA ARG A 120 -4.63 -1.58 -9.37
C ARG A 120 -3.46 -1.67 -8.45
N LEU A 121 -3.73 -2.42 -7.44
CA LEU A 121 -2.80 -2.86 -6.44
C LEU A 121 -1.56 -3.45 -7.07
N CYS A 122 -0.44 -2.82 -6.84
CA CYS A 122 0.83 -3.32 -7.27
C CYS A 122 1.57 -3.94 -6.11
N ILE A 123 1.72 -5.24 -6.18
CA ILE A 123 2.43 -6.00 -5.16
C ILE A 123 3.91 -6.02 -5.51
N SER A 124 4.72 -5.41 -4.67
CA SER A 124 6.17 -5.58 -4.75
C SER A 124 6.52 -7.01 -4.32
N THR A 125 6.86 -7.86 -5.26
CA THR A 125 7.55 -9.10 -4.94
C THR A 125 9.03 -8.79 -4.78
N SER A 126 9.45 -8.48 -3.57
CA SER A 126 10.86 -8.48 -3.28
C SER A 126 11.33 -9.91 -3.16
N SER A 127 12.09 -10.34 -4.12
CA SER A 127 12.99 -11.46 -3.92
C SER A 127 14.08 -11.10 -2.92
#